data_7df0cc20624616a07a41d57377a5ce09
#
_entry.id   7df0cc20624616a07a41d57377a5ce09
#
_cell.length_a   1.000
_cell.length_b   1.000
_cell.length_c   1.000
_cell.angle_alpha   90.00
_cell.angle_beta   90.00
_cell.angle_gamma   90.00
#
_symmetry.space_group_name_H-M   'P 1'
#
loop_
_entity.id
_entity.type
_entity.pdbx_description
1 polymer ?
#
loop_
_entity_poly.entity_id
_entity_poly.type
_entity_poly.pdbx_seq_one_letter_code
_entity_poly.pdbx_strand_id
1 'polypeptide(L)'
;VEGPLIISIGSNRVRKLIAQKYPLQYAKAVYPRSIISSSAKIGDGSVVMQGAIIQSDAVIGKHCIVNTGASVDHECVIGDFAHISPHATLCGNVHVGEGTWIGAGTTIIPGIKIGDWCVIGAGSVVINDIPDNTTAVGNPCKRILNK
;
A
#
# COMPACT_ATOMS: atom_id res chain seq x y z
N VAL A 1 -28.07 -4.10 -2.47
CA VAL A 1 -27.12 -4.70 -1.51
C VAL A 1 -27.22 -3.86 -0.25
N GLU A 2 -27.68 -4.44 0.85
CA GLU A 2 -27.75 -3.78 2.13
C GLU A 2 -26.44 -4.02 2.90
N GLY A 3 -25.85 -2.95 3.44
CA GLY A 3 -24.64 -2.97 4.24
C GLY A 3 -23.37 -2.52 3.53
N PRO A 4 -22.29 -2.30 4.30
CA PRO A 4 -21.02 -1.79 3.77
C PRO A 4 -20.30 -2.86 2.94
N LEU A 5 -19.59 -2.42 1.90
CA LEU A 5 -18.98 -3.27 0.87
C LEU A 5 -17.44 -3.21 0.91
N ILE A 6 -16.82 -4.21 0.30
CA ILE A 6 -15.38 -4.22 -0.03
C ILE A 6 -15.23 -4.51 -1.53
N ILE A 7 -14.35 -3.76 -2.20
CA ILE A 7 -13.97 -4.05 -3.59
C ILE A 7 -12.82 -5.06 -3.57
N SER A 8 -13.13 -6.33 -3.85
CA SER A 8 -12.16 -7.44 -3.80
C SER A 8 -11.38 -7.63 -5.12
N ILE A 9 -10.89 -6.53 -5.70
CA ILE A 9 -10.14 -6.54 -6.97
C ILE A 9 -8.72 -6.06 -6.75
N GLY A 10 -7.73 -6.87 -7.15
CA GLY A 10 -6.30 -6.59 -6.97
C GLY A 10 -5.77 -5.41 -7.79
N SER A 11 -6.33 -5.14 -8.98
CA SER A 11 -5.90 -4.03 -9.81
C SER A 11 -6.25 -2.68 -9.17
N ASN A 12 -5.24 -1.87 -8.84
CA ASN A 12 -5.42 -0.56 -8.19
C ASN A 12 -6.26 0.39 -9.07
N ARG A 13 -6.02 0.40 -10.38
CA ARG A 13 -6.79 1.23 -11.34
C ARG A 13 -8.25 0.81 -11.42
N VAL A 14 -8.52 -0.49 -11.54
CA VAL A 14 -9.89 -1.01 -11.62
C VAL A 14 -10.62 -0.76 -10.30
N ARG A 15 -9.95 -0.96 -9.16
CA ARG A 15 -10.51 -0.69 -7.82
C ARG A 15 -10.91 0.78 -7.68
N LYS A 16 -10.07 1.72 -8.14
CA LYS A 16 -10.39 3.15 -8.17
C LYS A 16 -11.59 3.47 -9.05
N LEU A 17 -11.64 2.94 -10.27
CA LEU A 17 -12.76 3.15 -11.19
C LEU A 17 -14.09 2.67 -10.60
N ILE A 18 -14.09 1.51 -9.94
CA ILE A 18 -15.29 0.97 -9.28
C ILE A 18 -15.72 1.87 -8.12
N ALA A 19 -14.78 2.28 -7.25
CA ALA A 19 -15.10 3.14 -6.12
C ALA A 19 -15.67 4.49 -6.57
N GLN A 20 -15.17 5.06 -7.65
CA GLN A 20 -15.67 6.31 -8.24
C GLN A 20 -17.05 6.14 -8.89
N LYS A 21 -17.27 5.02 -9.60
CA LYS A 21 -18.53 4.72 -10.25
C LYS A 21 -19.66 4.43 -9.27
N TYR A 22 -19.33 3.84 -8.14
CA TYR A 22 -20.28 3.43 -7.11
C TYR A 22 -19.88 4.05 -5.76
N PRO A 23 -20.27 5.32 -5.49
CA PRO A 23 -19.96 6.00 -4.24
C PRO A 23 -20.84 5.47 -3.11
N LEU A 24 -20.58 4.23 -2.70
CA LEU A 24 -21.30 3.49 -1.67
C LEU A 24 -20.57 3.58 -0.32
N GLN A 25 -21.20 3.06 0.72
CA GLN A 25 -20.53 2.89 2.00
C GLN A 25 -19.60 1.68 1.94
N TYR A 26 -18.30 1.93 2.20
CA TYR A 26 -17.29 0.89 2.21
C TYR A 26 -16.85 0.55 3.63
N ALA A 27 -16.66 -0.74 3.90
CA ALA A 27 -16.13 -1.26 5.16
C ALA A 27 -14.59 -1.28 5.14
N LYS A 28 -14.01 -1.61 6.29
CA LYS A 28 -12.63 -2.05 6.43
C LYS A 28 -12.63 -3.54 6.67
N ALA A 29 -11.86 -4.30 5.90
CA ALA A 29 -11.69 -5.73 6.14
C ALA A 29 -10.32 -5.96 6.78
N VAL A 30 -10.32 -6.15 8.09
CA VAL A 30 -9.10 -6.35 8.87
C VAL A 30 -9.08 -7.77 9.40
N TYR A 31 -8.03 -8.53 9.05
CA TYR A 31 -7.88 -9.89 9.58
C TYR A 31 -7.64 -9.84 11.10
N PRO A 32 -8.34 -10.65 11.90
CA PRO A 32 -8.32 -10.54 13.38
C PRO A 32 -6.96 -10.76 14.03
N ARG A 33 -6.02 -11.42 13.34
CA ARG A 33 -4.65 -11.65 13.83
C ARG A 33 -3.59 -10.77 13.17
N SER A 34 -3.98 -9.71 12.48
CA SER A 34 -3.05 -8.64 12.11
C SER A 34 -2.68 -7.83 13.35
N ILE A 35 -1.46 -7.28 13.36
CA ILE A 35 -0.96 -6.48 14.48
C ILE A 35 -1.06 -5.02 14.08
N ILE A 36 -1.98 -4.27 14.69
CA ILE A 36 -2.24 -2.88 14.34
C ILE A 36 -2.14 -2.02 15.59
N SER A 37 -1.28 -1.00 15.56
CA SER A 37 -1.17 -0.02 16.63
C SER A 37 -2.49 0.73 16.81
N SER A 38 -2.84 1.05 18.04
CA SER A 38 -4.04 1.81 18.38
C SER A 38 -4.05 3.23 17.82
N SER A 39 -2.86 3.81 17.53
CA SER A 39 -2.73 5.14 16.92
C SER A 39 -2.75 5.11 15.38
N ALA A 40 -2.65 3.93 14.76
CA ALA A 40 -2.71 3.80 13.31
C ALA A 40 -4.11 4.12 12.78
N LYS A 41 -4.15 4.74 11.60
CA LYS A 41 -5.41 5.08 10.92
C LYS A 41 -5.53 4.28 9.62
N ILE A 42 -6.71 3.70 9.39
CA ILE A 42 -6.98 2.91 8.19
C ILE A 42 -8.24 3.49 7.53
N GLY A 43 -8.12 3.84 6.25
CA GLY A 43 -9.22 4.39 5.45
C GLY A 43 -10.25 3.33 5.04
N ASP A 44 -11.46 3.79 4.75
CA ASP A 44 -12.57 2.93 4.34
C ASP A 44 -12.29 2.22 3.00
N GLY A 45 -12.84 1.03 2.81
CA GLY A 45 -12.60 0.20 1.66
C GLY A 45 -11.27 -0.56 1.69
N SER A 46 -10.43 -0.32 2.70
CA SER A 46 -9.10 -0.95 2.80
C SER A 46 -9.15 -2.34 3.41
N VAL A 47 -8.22 -3.19 2.98
CA VAL A 47 -8.08 -4.57 3.39
C VAL A 47 -6.72 -4.77 4.04
N VAL A 48 -6.69 -5.37 5.24
CA VAL A 48 -5.48 -5.77 5.95
C VAL A 48 -5.49 -7.29 6.12
N MET A 49 -4.55 -7.96 5.51
CA MET A 49 -4.49 -9.43 5.41
C MET A 49 -3.74 -10.06 6.59
N GLN A 50 -3.69 -11.41 6.58
CA GLN A 50 -3.06 -12.21 7.64
C GLN A 50 -1.61 -11.83 7.90
N GLY A 51 -1.27 -11.66 9.19
CA GLY A 51 0.09 -11.40 9.63
C GLY A 51 0.65 -10.03 9.22
N ALA A 52 -0.17 -9.16 8.65
CA ALA A 52 0.25 -7.78 8.38
C ALA A 52 0.46 -7.02 9.70
N ILE A 53 1.47 -6.15 9.70
CA ILE A 53 1.85 -5.33 10.85
C ILE A 53 1.74 -3.86 10.44
N ILE A 54 1.00 -3.05 11.21
CA ILE A 54 0.88 -1.60 11.00
C ILE A 54 1.22 -0.91 12.32
N GLN A 55 2.31 -0.17 12.33
CA GLN A 55 2.89 0.44 13.53
C GLN A 55 2.27 1.80 13.86
N SER A 56 2.79 2.43 14.94
CA SER A 56 2.26 3.67 15.50
C SER A 56 2.24 4.81 14.48
N ASP A 57 1.15 5.58 14.51
CA ASP A 57 0.93 6.78 13.71
C ASP A 57 0.99 6.58 12.19
N ALA A 58 1.02 5.32 11.74
CA ALA A 58 0.89 5.01 10.33
C ALA A 58 -0.53 5.36 9.82
N VAL A 59 -0.60 5.95 8.63
CA VAL A 59 -1.84 6.33 7.98
C VAL A 59 -1.98 5.54 6.68
N ILE A 60 -2.98 4.68 6.62
CA ILE A 60 -3.36 3.92 5.43
C ILE A 60 -4.57 4.61 4.80
N GLY A 61 -4.46 5.00 3.54
CA GLY A 61 -5.53 5.63 2.78
C GLY A 61 -6.74 4.71 2.54
N LYS A 62 -7.66 5.18 1.70
CA LYS A 62 -8.87 4.44 1.33
C LYS A 62 -8.58 3.39 0.27
N HIS A 63 -9.34 2.29 0.30
CA HIS A 63 -9.26 1.23 -0.70
C HIS A 63 -7.85 0.65 -0.90
N CYS A 64 -6.99 0.71 0.12
CA CYS A 64 -5.66 0.12 0.11
C CYS A 64 -5.72 -1.39 0.34
N ILE A 65 -4.68 -2.09 -0.10
CA ILE A 65 -4.42 -3.48 0.25
C ILE A 65 -3.09 -3.53 1.00
N VAL A 66 -3.12 -3.90 2.29
CA VAL A 66 -1.93 -4.30 3.06
C VAL A 66 -1.96 -5.81 3.13
N ASN A 67 -1.14 -6.45 2.30
CA ASN A 67 -1.24 -7.88 2.01
C ASN A 67 -0.53 -8.74 3.07
N THR A 68 -0.64 -10.05 2.93
CA THR A 68 -0.14 -11.06 3.87
C THR A 68 1.29 -10.81 4.31
N GLY A 69 1.52 -10.71 5.62
CA GLY A 69 2.84 -10.52 6.21
C GLY A 69 3.55 -9.21 5.85
N ALA A 70 2.86 -8.26 5.22
CA ALA A 70 3.44 -6.95 4.94
C ALA A 70 3.63 -6.16 6.24
N SER A 71 4.71 -5.37 6.33
CA SER A 71 5.03 -4.52 7.48
C SER A 71 5.06 -3.05 7.05
N VAL A 72 4.25 -2.25 7.70
CA VAL A 72 4.21 -0.78 7.55
C VAL A 72 4.61 -0.19 8.89
N ASP A 73 5.81 0.36 8.96
CA ASP A 73 6.41 0.86 10.18
C ASP A 73 5.83 2.24 10.57
N HIS A 74 6.33 2.80 11.69
CA HIS A 74 5.80 4.01 12.30
C HIS A 74 5.81 5.22 11.35
N GLU A 75 4.81 6.09 11.48
CA GLU A 75 4.70 7.37 10.74
C GLU A 75 4.67 7.22 9.21
N CYS A 76 4.46 6.00 8.69
CA CYS A 76 4.28 5.81 7.26
C CYS A 76 2.95 6.40 6.77
N VAL A 77 2.95 6.95 5.56
CA VAL A 77 1.74 7.47 4.91
C VAL A 77 1.54 6.75 3.59
N ILE A 78 0.44 6.03 3.48
CA ILE A 78 0.08 5.23 2.30
C ILE A 78 -1.14 5.89 1.64
N GLY A 79 -0.96 6.35 0.41
CA GLY A 79 -2.01 6.99 -0.39
C GLY A 79 -3.15 6.03 -0.78
N ASP A 80 -4.27 6.60 -1.16
CA ASP A 80 -5.47 5.84 -1.54
C ASP A 80 -5.17 4.83 -2.65
N PHE A 81 -5.86 3.71 -2.66
CA PHE A 81 -5.74 2.66 -3.68
C PHE A 81 -4.36 1.99 -3.79
N ALA A 82 -3.42 2.29 -2.92
CA ALA A 82 -2.11 1.63 -2.94
C ALA A 82 -2.22 0.13 -2.59
N HIS A 83 -1.23 -0.65 -3.04
CA HIS A 83 -1.12 -2.07 -2.72
C HIS A 83 0.27 -2.37 -2.19
N ILE A 84 0.35 -2.72 -0.93
CA ILE A 84 1.56 -3.22 -0.26
C ILE A 84 1.48 -4.75 -0.33
N SER A 85 2.25 -5.34 -1.24
CA SER A 85 2.19 -6.77 -1.56
C SER A 85 2.73 -7.66 -0.44
N PRO A 86 2.55 -8.99 -0.53
CA PRO A 86 2.98 -9.91 0.51
C PRO A 86 4.44 -9.70 0.92
N HIS A 87 4.69 -9.67 2.24
CA HIS A 87 6.02 -9.55 2.84
C HIS A 87 6.84 -8.31 2.41
N ALA A 88 6.20 -7.30 1.85
CA ALA A 88 6.87 -6.01 1.65
C ALA A 88 7.08 -5.31 2.99
N THR A 89 8.25 -4.69 3.18
CA THR A 89 8.64 -3.99 4.41
C THR A 89 8.89 -2.53 4.11
N LEU A 90 8.09 -1.67 4.71
CA LEU A 90 8.25 -0.22 4.70
C LEU A 90 8.79 0.21 6.06
N CYS A 91 10.02 0.72 6.09
CA CYS A 91 10.61 1.25 7.31
C CYS A 91 9.97 2.59 7.70
N GLY A 92 10.33 3.13 8.86
CA GLY A 92 9.70 4.33 9.42
C GLY A 92 9.66 5.53 8.49
N ASN A 93 8.58 6.31 8.57
CA ASN A 93 8.37 7.55 7.82
C ASN A 93 8.47 7.41 6.28
N VAL A 94 8.08 6.25 5.74
CA VAL A 94 7.97 6.05 4.28
C VAL A 94 6.64 6.61 3.79
N HIS A 95 6.67 7.31 2.65
CA HIS A 95 5.49 7.82 1.98
C HIS A 95 5.29 7.09 0.65
N VAL A 96 4.10 6.56 0.43
CA VAL A 96 3.71 5.87 -0.82
C VAL A 96 2.50 6.59 -1.40
N GLY A 97 2.61 7.03 -2.64
CA GLY A 97 1.57 7.77 -3.33
C GLY A 97 0.35 6.93 -3.73
N GLU A 98 -0.68 7.64 -4.20
CA GLU A 98 -1.94 7.05 -4.63
C GLU A 98 -1.72 5.97 -5.71
N GLY A 99 -2.44 4.88 -5.62
CA GLY A 99 -2.47 3.83 -6.64
C GLY A 99 -1.14 3.11 -6.87
N THR A 100 -0.11 3.39 -6.07
CA THR A 100 1.21 2.76 -6.20
C THR A 100 1.17 1.31 -5.75
N TRP A 101 1.88 0.47 -6.48
CA TRP A 101 2.03 -0.95 -6.21
C TRP A 101 3.44 -1.26 -5.74
N ILE A 102 3.58 -1.68 -4.49
CA ILE A 102 4.83 -2.17 -3.91
C ILE A 102 4.85 -3.69 -4.04
N GLY A 103 5.75 -4.22 -4.85
CA GLY A 103 5.89 -5.65 -5.15
C GLY A 103 6.25 -6.50 -3.93
N ALA A 104 5.95 -7.79 -4.00
CA ALA A 104 6.19 -8.73 -2.91
C ALA A 104 7.66 -8.77 -2.47
N GLY A 105 7.91 -8.83 -1.16
CA GLY A 105 9.25 -8.88 -0.59
C GLY A 105 10.12 -7.63 -0.83
N THR A 106 9.54 -6.53 -1.27
CA THR A 106 10.25 -5.24 -1.39
C THR A 106 10.61 -4.70 -0.02
N THR A 107 11.82 -4.16 0.11
CA THR A 107 12.24 -3.39 1.30
C THR A 107 12.46 -1.93 0.92
N ILE A 108 11.89 -1.01 1.72
CA ILE A 108 12.04 0.43 1.54
C ILE A 108 12.69 0.99 2.81
N ILE A 109 13.85 1.65 2.66
CA ILE A 109 14.58 2.23 3.79
C ILE A 109 13.81 3.44 4.39
N PRO A 110 14.13 3.87 5.63
CA PRO A 110 13.40 4.97 6.28
C PRO A 110 13.39 6.28 5.49
N GLY A 111 12.28 7.01 5.56
CA GLY A 111 12.14 8.38 5.03
C GLY A 111 11.96 8.50 3.52
N ILE A 112 11.90 7.40 2.78
CA ILE A 112 11.73 7.40 1.32
C ILE A 112 10.33 7.84 0.91
N LYS A 113 10.27 8.61 -0.18
CA LYS A 113 9.02 9.01 -0.84
C LYS A 113 8.89 8.31 -2.19
N ILE A 114 7.81 7.58 -2.38
CA ILE A 114 7.43 6.96 -3.66
C ILE A 114 6.17 7.67 -4.14
N GLY A 115 6.22 8.20 -5.34
CA GLY A 115 5.14 8.99 -5.93
C GLY A 115 3.89 8.17 -6.27
N ASP A 116 2.95 8.82 -6.95
CA ASP A 116 1.69 8.23 -7.35
C ASP A 116 1.85 7.28 -8.53
N TRP A 117 1.04 6.24 -8.58
CA TRP A 117 0.91 5.29 -9.69
C TRP A 117 2.24 4.63 -10.09
N CYS A 118 3.16 4.49 -9.14
CA CYS A 118 4.40 3.76 -9.33
C CYS A 118 4.19 2.25 -9.27
N VAL A 119 5.11 1.51 -9.88
CA VAL A 119 5.24 0.05 -9.75
C VAL A 119 6.64 -0.27 -9.28
N ILE A 120 6.76 -0.80 -8.07
CA ILE A 120 8.03 -1.31 -7.53
C ILE A 120 8.03 -2.82 -7.69
N GLY A 121 9.01 -3.36 -8.43
CA GLY A 121 9.11 -4.78 -8.69
C GLY A 121 9.38 -5.60 -7.44
N ALA A 122 8.94 -6.85 -7.43
CA ALA A 122 9.14 -7.76 -6.31
C ALA A 122 10.63 -7.93 -5.95
N GLY A 123 10.93 -8.07 -4.65
CA GLY A 123 12.29 -8.23 -4.13
C GLY A 123 13.21 -7.01 -4.27
N SER A 124 12.65 -5.85 -4.59
CA SER A 124 13.44 -4.62 -4.72
C SER A 124 13.89 -4.07 -3.36
N VAL A 125 15.02 -3.37 -3.36
CA VAL A 125 15.50 -2.59 -2.21
C VAL A 125 15.54 -1.11 -2.60
N VAL A 126 14.57 -0.33 -2.11
CA VAL A 126 14.41 1.09 -2.46
C VAL A 126 15.21 1.95 -1.50
N ILE A 127 16.20 2.66 -2.01
CA ILE A 127 17.14 3.49 -1.25
C ILE A 127 17.13 4.96 -1.67
N ASN A 128 16.29 5.33 -2.64
CA ASN A 128 16.11 6.70 -3.11
C ASN A 128 14.64 6.94 -3.43
N ASP A 129 14.23 8.20 -3.39
CA ASP A 129 12.89 8.62 -3.78
C ASP A 129 12.57 8.21 -5.23
N ILE A 130 11.32 7.86 -5.47
CA ILE A 130 10.82 7.45 -6.78
C ILE A 130 9.74 8.43 -7.23
N PRO A 131 9.92 9.12 -8.37
CA PRO A 131 8.91 10.06 -8.87
C PRO A 131 7.66 9.35 -9.41
N ASP A 132 6.57 10.11 -9.55
CA ASP A 132 5.28 9.61 -10.03
C ASP A 132 5.39 8.81 -11.33
N ASN A 133 4.47 7.89 -11.54
CA ASN A 133 4.32 7.10 -12.77
C ASN A 133 5.59 6.34 -13.19
N THR A 134 6.39 5.94 -12.22
CA THR A 134 7.67 5.24 -12.45
C THR A 134 7.53 3.75 -12.19
N THR A 135 8.10 2.94 -13.08
CA THR A 135 8.39 1.53 -12.80
C THR A 135 9.87 1.40 -12.41
N ALA A 136 10.13 0.82 -11.24
CA ALA A 136 11.49 0.62 -10.72
C ALA A 136 11.64 -0.78 -10.12
N VAL A 137 12.83 -1.38 -10.30
CA VAL A 137 13.10 -2.75 -9.87
C VAL A 137 14.53 -2.94 -9.41
N GLY A 138 14.79 -3.97 -8.65
CA GLY A 138 16.13 -4.50 -8.36
C GLY A 138 16.69 -4.10 -7.00
N ASN A 139 17.92 -4.54 -6.74
CA ASN A 139 18.69 -4.23 -5.54
C ASN A 139 20.08 -3.73 -5.92
N PRO A 140 20.38 -2.41 -5.78
CA PRO A 140 19.43 -1.36 -5.39
C PRO A 140 18.37 -1.10 -6.48
N CYS A 141 17.19 -0.64 -6.04
CA CYS A 141 16.08 -0.37 -6.93
C CYS A 141 16.39 0.79 -7.89
N LYS A 142 16.18 0.55 -9.20
CA LYS A 142 16.41 1.54 -10.25
C LYS A 142 15.23 1.63 -11.20
N ARG A 143 14.97 2.84 -11.70
CA ARG A 143 13.95 3.08 -12.71
C ARG A 143 14.21 2.24 -13.98
N ILE A 144 13.18 1.58 -14.47
CA ILE A 144 13.21 0.98 -15.81
C ILE A 144 12.81 2.07 -16.81
N LEU A 145 13.69 2.36 -17.74
CA LEU A 145 13.36 3.21 -18.90
C LEU A 145 12.62 2.32 -19.90
N ASN A 146 11.33 2.62 -20.16
CA ASN A 146 10.65 1.99 -21.28
C ASN A 146 11.40 2.38 -22.57
N LYS A 147 11.87 1.37 -23.29
CA LYS A 147 12.43 1.55 -24.64
C LYS A 147 11.31 1.84 -25.63
#